data_35ffd83c82a75339b2e94191ad472455
#
_entry.id   35ffd83c82a75339b2e94191ad472455
#
_cell.length_a   1.000
_cell.length_b   1.000
_cell.length_c   1.000
_cell.angle_alpha   90.00
_cell.angle_beta   90.00
_cell.angle_gamma   90.00
#
_symmetry.space_group_name_H-M   'P 1'
#
loop_
_entity.id
_entity.type
_entity.pdbx_description
1 polymer ?
#
loop_
_entity_poly.entity_id
_entity_poly.type
_entity_poly.pdbx_seq_one_letter_code
_entity_poly.pdbx_strand_id
1 'polypeptide(L)'
;MDASGYDGASFIPEFYDHVVPYASRQDVAFYVEAACQSGGPVLELGCGTGRVLVPTARAGIEIVGLDASEGMLEACRRRLRAEPLDVQRRATVQRGDMRDFELGRAFRLVTIPFRPFQHLVTVPEQLACLSAVRRHLERDGRLVFDIFNPSIHRLAKPADGDETDEEPPFTLPDGRAVIRRHRFLERDLIKQVNTSELVYYVTHPDGRQERLVHRLQMRCIFRFEAEHLLARAGFTVEHVYADFSRAPYGSQYPGELIFVARLVAPVQEFGG
;
A
#
# COMPACT_ATOMS: atom_id res chain seq x y z
N MET A 1 -4.58 -6.03 -17.17
CA MET A 1 -3.26 -5.38 -17.05
C MET A 1 -3.03 -5.10 -15.58
N ASP A 2 -1.83 -5.31 -15.10
CA ASP A 2 -1.44 -4.91 -13.75
C ASP A 2 -1.37 -3.38 -13.68
N ALA A 3 -2.30 -2.76 -12.96
CA ALA A 3 -2.38 -1.30 -12.82
C ALA A 3 -1.24 -0.73 -11.97
N SER A 4 -0.58 -1.56 -11.14
CA SER A 4 0.58 -1.17 -10.34
C SER A 4 1.87 -1.08 -11.15
N GLY A 5 1.97 -1.80 -12.27
CA GLY A 5 3.12 -1.82 -13.16
C GLY A 5 4.37 -2.53 -12.62
N TYR A 6 4.29 -3.16 -11.44
CA TYR A 6 5.46 -3.80 -10.81
C TYR A 6 6.00 -5.00 -11.59
N ASP A 7 5.12 -5.78 -12.24
CA ASP A 7 5.55 -6.93 -13.05
C ASP A 7 6.33 -6.52 -14.30
N GLY A 8 6.11 -5.31 -14.81
CA GLY A 8 6.82 -4.76 -15.98
C GLY A 8 8.12 -4.02 -15.65
N ALA A 9 8.45 -3.80 -14.39
CA ALA A 9 9.55 -2.95 -13.94
C ALA A 9 10.48 -3.70 -12.96
N SER A 10 11.24 -4.66 -13.49
CA SER A 10 12.08 -5.58 -12.71
C SER A 10 13.15 -4.92 -11.82
N PHE A 11 13.48 -3.65 -12.07
CA PHE A 11 14.44 -2.87 -11.28
C PHE A 11 13.82 -2.31 -9.98
N ILE A 12 12.49 -2.17 -9.91
CA ILE A 12 11.82 -1.53 -8.77
C ILE A 12 12.14 -2.19 -7.44
N PRO A 13 12.12 -3.53 -7.28
CA PRO A 13 12.43 -4.15 -5.99
C PRO A 13 13.80 -3.81 -5.43
N GLU A 14 14.77 -3.53 -6.31
CA GLU A 14 16.12 -3.12 -5.92
C GLU A 14 16.15 -1.66 -5.44
N PHE A 15 15.40 -0.77 -6.11
CA PHE A 15 15.44 0.66 -5.85
C PHE A 15 14.50 1.10 -4.71
N TYR A 16 13.44 0.34 -4.49
CA TYR A 16 12.28 0.73 -3.68
C TYR A 16 12.64 1.24 -2.27
N ASP A 17 13.47 0.49 -1.56
CA ASP A 17 13.85 0.81 -0.18
C ASP A 17 14.85 1.98 -0.07
N HIS A 18 15.46 2.39 -1.18
CA HIS A 18 16.41 3.52 -1.24
C HIS A 18 15.72 4.86 -1.53
N VAL A 19 14.47 4.83 -1.97
CA VAL A 19 13.69 6.04 -2.22
C VAL A 19 13.44 6.78 -0.91
N VAL A 20 14.04 7.96 -0.76
CA VAL A 20 14.08 8.71 0.51
C VAL A 20 12.71 8.95 1.12
N PRO A 21 11.67 9.41 0.39
CA PRO A 21 10.33 9.57 0.97
C PRO A 21 9.70 8.28 1.47
N TYR A 22 10.09 7.11 0.93
CA TYR A 22 9.57 5.83 1.39
C TYR A 22 10.25 5.37 2.69
N ALA A 23 11.57 5.59 2.77
CA ALA A 23 12.37 5.22 3.94
C ALA A 23 12.05 6.07 5.18
N SER A 24 11.71 7.36 4.99
CA SER A 24 11.45 8.32 6.07
C SER A 24 9.96 8.42 6.47
N ARG A 25 9.06 7.68 5.82
CA ARG A 25 7.62 7.76 6.09
C ARG A 25 7.27 7.20 7.47
N GLN A 26 6.45 7.92 8.21
CA GLN A 26 6.09 7.57 9.59
C GLN A 26 5.01 6.48 9.70
N ASP A 27 4.55 5.94 8.59
CA ASP A 27 3.48 4.94 8.55
C ASP A 27 3.87 3.59 9.19
N VAL A 28 5.15 3.20 9.13
CA VAL A 28 5.63 1.94 9.71
C VAL A 28 5.28 1.84 11.20
N ALA A 29 5.59 2.90 11.97
CA ALA A 29 5.30 2.92 13.41
C ALA A 29 3.79 2.79 13.68
N PHE A 30 2.96 3.47 12.90
CA PHE A 30 1.50 3.41 13.01
C PHE A 30 0.95 2.00 12.78
N TYR A 31 1.39 1.31 11.70
CA TYR A 31 0.93 -0.04 11.39
C TYR A 31 1.45 -1.07 12.37
N VAL A 32 2.70 -0.96 12.83
CA VAL A 32 3.26 -1.85 13.88
C VAL A 32 2.48 -1.70 15.18
N GLU A 33 2.15 -0.46 15.57
CA GLU A 33 1.34 -0.21 16.77
C GLU A 33 -0.06 -0.81 16.63
N ALA A 34 -0.72 -0.64 15.47
CA ALA A 34 -2.03 -1.26 15.20
C ALA A 34 -1.95 -2.79 15.28
N ALA A 35 -0.88 -3.39 14.76
CA ALA A 35 -0.63 -4.82 14.86
C ALA A 35 -0.46 -5.28 16.32
N CYS A 36 0.33 -4.57 17.11
CA CYS A 36 0.51 -4.86 18.55
C CYS A 36 -0.81 -4.74 19.32
N GLN A 37 -1.61 -3.72 19.04
CA GLN A 37 -2.92 -3.53 19.68
C GLN A 37 -3.91 -4.64 19.31
N SER A 38 -3.84 -5.20 18.11
CA SER A 38 -4.68 -6.32 17.69
C SER A 38 -4.27 -7.65 18.34
N GLY A 39 -3.00 -7.79 18.73
CA GLY A 39 -2.41 -9.02 19.25
C GLY A 39 -2.16 -10.09 18.18
N GLY A 40 -2.42 -9.83 16.90
CA GLY A 40 -2.28 -10.77 15.78
C GLY A 40 -3.25 -11.96 15.81
N PRO A 41 -3.25 -12.81 14.78
CA PRO A 41 -2.42 -12.74 13.56
C PRO A 41 -2.82 -11.59 12.63
N VAL A 42 -1.85 -11.09 11.86
CA VAL A 42 -2.01 -9.98 10.91
C VAL A 42 -1.86 -10.46 9.47
N LEU A 43 -2.66 -9.93 8.56
CA LEU A 43 -2.48 -10.08 7.12
C LEU A 43 -2.12 -8.70 6.54
N GLU A 44 -1.01 -8.63 5.80
CA GLU A 44 -0.61 -7.43 5.05
C GLU A 44 -0.78 -7.68 3.55
N LEU A 45 -1.67 -6.92 2.92
CA LEU A 45 -1.90 -6.96 1.47
C LEU A 45 -1.05 -5.90 0.77
N GLY A 46 -0.35 -6.30 -0.29
CA GLY A 46 0.66 -5.47 -0.96
C GLY A 46 1.89 -5.29 -0.08
N CYS A 47 2.41 -6.37 0.52
CA CYS A 47 3.50 -6.30 1.48
C CYS A 47 4.84 -5.86 0.88
N GLY A 48 4.98 -5.88 -0.44
CA GLY A 48 6.15 -5.40 -1.16
C GLY A 48 7.45 -6.02 -0.68
N THR A 49 8.44 -5.17 -0.39
CA THR A 49 9.75 -5.55 0.15
C THR A 49 9.74 -5.88 1.65
N GLY A 50 8.57 -5.86 2.29
CA GLY A 50 8.41 -6.14 3.73
C GLY A 50 8.71 -4.93 4.63
N ARG A 51 8.53 -3.71 4.14
CA ARG A 51 8.82 -2.47 4.87
C ARG A 51 8.03 -2.34 6.18
N VAL A 52 6.78 -2.80 6.20
CA VAL A 52 5.94 -2.85 7.42
C VAL A 52 5.95 -4.26 8.01
N LEU A 53 5.92 -5.29 7.20
CA LEU A 53 5.87 -6.70 7.60
C LEU A 53 7.02 -7.09 8.55
N VAL A 54 8.27 -6.77 8.18
CA VAL A 54 9.43 -7.15 8.99
C VAL A 54 9.44 -6.46 10.35
N PRO A 55 9.23 -5.14 10.47
CA PRO A 55 9.08 -4.49 11.77
C PRO A 55 7.93 -5.06 12.61
N THR A 56 6.82 -5.45 12.02
CA THR A 56 5.69 -6.09 12.71
C THR A 56 6.11 -7.44 13.30
N ALA A 57 6.82 -8.27 12.53
CA ALA A 57 7.36 -9.54 13.02
C ALA A 57 8.40 -9.35 14.14
N ARG A 58 9.26 -8.32 14.05
CA ARG A 58 10.21 -7.92 15.11
C ARG A 58 9.51 -7.51 16.40
N ALA A 59 8.33 -6.88 16.30
CA ALA A 59 7.50 -6.55 17.46
C ALA A 59 6.82 -7.76 18.11
N GLY A 60 7.08 -8.99 17.64
CA GLY A 60 6.57 -10.22 18.21
C GLY A 60 5.22 -10.69 17.64
N ILE A 61 4.72 -10.05 16.62
CA ILE A 61 3.40 -10.35 16.02
C ILE A 61 3.55 -11.33 14.85
N GLU A 62 2.68 -12.34 14.83
CA GLU A 62 2.55 -13.24 13.67
C GLU A 62 1.91 -12.49 12.50
N ILE A 63 2.56 -12.54 11.34
CA ILE A 63 2.12 -11.81 10.15
C ILE A 63 2.27 -12.63 8.86
N VAL A 64 1.27 -12.54 8.01
CA VAL A 64 1.30 -13.07 6.65
C VAL A 64 1.30 -11.90 5.68
N GLY A 65 2.25 -11.87 4.75
CA GLY A 65 2.30 -10.90 3.66
C GLY A 65 1.83 -11.51 2.34
N LEU A 66 0.98 -10.79 1.64
CA LEU A 66 0.54 -11.12 0.28
C LEU A 66 0.98 -10.01 -0.67
N ASP A 67 1.61 -10.38 -1.80
CA ASP A 67 1.94 -9.45 -2.88
C ASP A 67 1.80 -10.13 -4.24
N ALA A 68 1.43 -9.38 -5.27
CA ALA A 68 1.32 -9.92 -6.62
C ALA A 68 2.68 -10.05 -7.31
N SER A 69 3.64 -9.17 -6.98
CA SER A 69 4.96 -9.10 -7.59
C SER A 69 5.94 -10.07 -6.93
N GLU A 70 6.39 -11.08 -7.69
CA GLU A 70 7.40 -12.03 -7.21
C GLU A 70 8.74 -11.33 -6.91
N GLY A 71 9.12 -10.33 -7.70
CA GLY A 71 10.35 -9.57 -7.45
C GLY A 71 10.34 -8.84 -6.11
N MET A 72 9.18 -8.25 -5.73
CA MET A 72 9.00 -7.63 -4.41
C MET A 72 9.07 -8.67 -3.29
N LEU A 73 8.42 -9.82 -3.46
CA LEU A 73 8.46 -10.92 -2.48
C LEU A 73 9.86 -11.50 -2.30
N GLU A 74 10.66 -11.60 -3.36
CA GLU A 74 12.05 -12.02 -3.23
C GLU A 74 12.89 -11.03 -2.42
N ALA A 75 12.67 -9.72 -2.62
CA ALA A 75 13.31 -8.69 -1.78
C ALA A 75 12.86 -8.83 -0.31
N CYS A 76 11.58 -9.06 -0.06
CA CYS A 76 11.05 -9.31 1.28
C CYS A 76 11.67 -10.57 1.92
N ARG A 77 11.75 -11.68 1.18
CA ARG A 77 12.38 -12.92 1.67
C ARG A 77 13.87 -12.73 1.97
N ARG A 78 14.60 -11.95 1.15
CA ARG A 78 16.01 -11.61 1.45
C ARG A 78 16.12 -10.83 2.75
N ARG A 79 15.23 -9.83 2.97
CA ARG A 79 15.18 -9.06 4.20
C ARG A 79 14.88 -9.94 5.41
N LEU A 80 13.88 -10.85 5.31
CA LEU A 80 13.53 -11.78 6.37
C LEU A 80 14.67 -12.75 6.72
N ARG A 81 15.41 -13.26 5.72
CA ARG A 81 16.57 -14.15 5.98
C ARG A 81 17.70 -13.47 6.74
N ALA A 82 17.79 -12.15 6.74
CA ALA A 82 18.78 -11.39 7.53
C ALA A 82 18.33 -11.19 9.00
N GLU A 83 17.09 -11.55 9.34
CA GLU A 83 16.55 -11.40 10.69
C GLU A 83 16.89 -12.61 11.60
N PRO A 84 16.82 -12.44 12.93
CA PRO A 84 16.88 -13.54 13.87
C PRO A 84 15.81 -14.61 13.59
N LEU A 85 16.11 -15.87 13.90
CA LEU A 85 15.21 -17.02 13.60
C LEU A 85 13.82 -16.88 14.21
N ASP A 86 13.72 -16.26 15.37
CA ASP A 86 12.42 -16.04 16.03
C ASP A 86 11.55 -15.03 15.27
N VAL A 87 12.15 -14.01 14.63
CA VAL A 87 11.48 -13.07 13.74
C VAL A 87 11.06 -13.78 12.45
N GLN A 88 11.97 -14.56 11.84
CA GLN A 88 11.68 -15.33 10.64
C GLN A 88 10.48 -16.26 10.79
N ARG A 89 10.32 -16.90 11.97
CA ARG A 89 9.21 -17.82 12.25
C ARG A 89 7.85 -17.14 12.37
N ARG A 90 7.82 -15.83 12.64
CA ARG A 90 6.58 -15.06 12.78
C ARG A 90 6.07 -14.51 11.45
N ALA A 91 6.89 -14.52 10.40
CA ALA A 91 6.55 -13.92 9.13
C ALA A 91 6.50 -14.95 8.01
N THR A 92 5.39 -14.96 7.27
CA THR A 92 5.25 -15.76 6.05
C THR A 92 4.88 -14.83 4.91
N VAL A 93 5.45 -15.06 3.72
CA VAL A 93 5.11 -14.29 2.53
C VAL A 93 4.74 -15.21 1.39
N GLN A 94 3.69 -14.87 0.67
CA GLN A 94 3.24 -15.63 -0.48
C GLN A 94 2.75 -14.73 -1.62
N ARG A 95 2.87 -15.23 -2.84
CA ARG A 95 2.34 -14.56 -4.01
C ARG A 95 0.83 -14.70 -4.05
N GLY A 96 0.14 -13.60 -4.33
CA GLY A 96 -1.31 -13.61 -4.52
C GLY A 96 -1.85 -12.25 -4.94
N ASP A 97 -3.06 -12.28 -5.48
CA ASP A 97 -3.80 -11.09 -5.88
C ASP A 97 -4.74 -10.68 -4.73
N MET A 98 -4.66 -9.41 -4.27
CA MET A 98 -5.53 -8.93 -3.20
C MET A 98 -7.02 -8.93 -3.56
N ARG A 99 -7.37 -9.08 -4.85
CA ARG A 99 -8.76 -9.19 -5.32
C ARG A 99 -9.35 -10.57 -5.08
N ASP A 100 -8.50 -11.59 -5.07
CA ASP A 100 -8.94 -12.98 -4.91
C ASP A 100 -7.81 -13.82 -4.31
N PHE A 101 -7.95 -14.16 -3.04
CA PHE A 101 -7.02 -15.02 -2.31
C PHE A 101 -7.77 -15.90 -1.31
N GLU A 102 -7.16 -17.04 -0.96
CA GLU A 102 -7.65 -17.95 0.06
C GLU A 102 -6.47 -18.46 0.90
N LEU A 103 -6.49 -18.17 2.19
CA LEU A 103 -5.40 -18.48 3.14
C LEU A 103 -5.77 -19.57 4.15
N GLY A 104 -7.03 -20.05 4.13
CA GLY A 104 -7.52 -21.09 5.03
C GLY A 104 -7.52 -20.69 6.51
N ARG A 105 -7.41 -19.41 6.83
CA ARG A 105 -7.39 -18.87 8.19
C ARG A 105 -7.94 -17.47 8.26
N ALA A 106 -8.33 -17.05 9.46
CA ALA A 106 -8.77 -15.69 9.75
C ALA A 106 -7.70 -14.89 10.52
N PHE A 107 -7.82 -13.56 10.46
CA PHE A 107 -6.88 -12.59 11.03
C PHE A 107 -7.62 -11.58 11.89
N ARG A 108 -6.98 -11.13 12.97
CA ARG A 108 -7.51 -10.04 13.80
C ARG A 108 -7.34 -8.67 13.16
N LEU A 109 -6.33 -8.55 12.30
CA LEU A 109 -6.06 -7.31 11.58
C LEU A 109 -5.67 -7.62 10.14
N VAL A 110 -6.29 -6.93 9.20
CA VAL A 110 -5.81 -6.83 7.81
C VAL A 110 -5.31 -5.42 7.58
N THR A 111 -4.12 -5.29 7.03
CA THR A 111 -3.52 -4.00 6.67
C THR A 111 -3.26 -3.90 5.17
N ILE A 112 -3.41 -2.67 4.62
CA ILE A 112 -3.03 -2.37 3.23
C ILE A 112 -2.22 -1.06 3.24
N PRO A 113 -0.94 -1.13 3.68
CA PRO A 113 -0.09 0.04 3.85
C PRO A 113 0.40 0.60 2.52
N PHE A 114 0.57 1.93 2.46
CA PHE A 114 1.23 2.61 1.35
C PHE A 114 0.45 2.57 0.03
N ARG A 115 -0.88 2.60 0.11
CA ARG A 115 -1.82 2.90 -0.98
C ARG A 115 -2.00 1.85 -2.09
N PRO A 116 -1.66 0.55 -1.93
CA PRO A 116 -1.85 -0.45 -2.99
C PRO A 116 -3.32 -0.59 -3.38
N PHE A 117 -4.26 -0.28 -2.47
CA PHE A 117 -5.70 -0.29 -2.76
C PHE A 117 -6.10 0.64 -3.92
N GLN A 118 -5.35 1.73 -4.16
CA GLN A 118 -5.63 2.66 -5.25
C GLN A 118 -5.22 2.13 -6.64
N HIS A 119 -4.44 1.04 -6.72
CA HIS A 119 -4.18 0.33 -7.98
C HIS A 119 -5.38 -0.52 -8.43
N LEU A 120 -6.37 -0.73 -7.56
CA LEU A 120 -7.67 -1.29 -7.93
C LEU A 120 -8.51 -0.17 -8.57
N VAL A 121 -8.35 0.01 -9.88
CA VAL A 121 -8.88 1.18 -10.57
C VAL A 121 -10.37 1.13 -10.86
N THR A 122 -11.02 -0.03 -10.67
CA THR A 122 -12.45 -0.22 -10.85
C THR A 122 -13.17 -0.57 -9.56
N VAL A 123 -14.45 -0.17 -9.45
CA VAL A 123 -15.30 -0.54 -8.30
C VAL A 123 -15.44 -2.06 -8.11
N PRO A 124 -15.61 -2.87 -9.18
CA PRO A 124 -15.63 -4.33 -9.03
C PRO A 124 -14.34 -4.88 -8.41
N GLU A 125 -13.14 -4.41 -8.79
CA GLU A 125 -11.87 -4.84 -8.20
C GLU A 125 -11.77 -4.45 -6.72
N GLN A 126 -12.17 -3.23 -6.37
CA GLN A 126 -12.19 -2.75 -4.99
C GLN A 126 -13.12 -3.59 -4.11
N LEU A 127 -14.33 -3.88 -4.61
CA LEU A 127 -15.29 -4.74 -3.89
C LEU A 127 -14.81 -6.20 -3.80
N ALA A 128 -14.14 -6.72 -4.82
CA ALA A 128 -13.53 -8.05 -4.78
C ALA A 128 -12.47 -8.14 -3.68
N CYS A 129 -11.56 -7.15 -3.61
CA CYS A 129 -10.58 -7.05 -2.54
C CYS A 129 -11.23 -6.99 -1.15
N LEU A 130 -12.19 -6.08 -0.94
CA LEU A 130 -12.88 -5.94 0.34
C LEU A 130 -13.67 -7.21 0.71
N SER A 131 -14.23 -7.92 -0.26
CA SER A 131 -14.89 -9.21 -0.05
C SER A 131 -13.89 -10.28 0.38
N ALA A 132 -12.70 -10.34 -0.25
CA ALA A 132 -11.64 -11.25 0.15
C ALA A 132 -11.15 -10.92 1.57
N VAL A 133 -10.92 -9.65 1.89
CA VAL A 133 -10.59 -9.19 3.26
C VAL A 133 -11.65 -9.63 4.26
N ARG A 134 -12.94 -9.44 3.94
CA ARG A 134 -14.05 -9.83 4.82
C ARG A 134 -14.04 -11.32 5.16
N ARG A 135 -13.75 -12.18 4.18
CA ARG A 135 -13.68 -13.65 4.39
C ARG A 135 -12.54 -14.07 5.32
N HIS A 136 -11.50 -13.24 5.40
CA HIS A 136 -10.28 -13.51 6.16
C HIS A 136 -10.18 -12.72 7.48
N LEU A 137 -11.18 -11.92 7.83
CA LEU A 137 -11.23 -11.25 9.12
C LEU A 137 -11.98 -12.07 10.16
N GLU A 138 -11.44 -12.12 11.38
CA GLU A 138 -12.18 -12.58 12.55
C GLU A 138 -13.40 -11.67 12.80
N ARG A 139 -14.37 -12.14 13.58
CA ARG A 139 -15.64 -11.43 13.82
C ARG A 139 -15.43 -9.99 14.30
N ASP A 140 -14.43 -9.76 15.17
CA ASP A 140 -14.09 -8.45 15.72
C ASP A 140 -12.82 -7.86 15.10
N GLY A 141 -12.41 -8.43 13.96
CA GLY A 141 -11.21 -8.01 13.22
C GLY A 141 -11.37 -6.65 12.57
N ARG A 142 -10.24 -6.00 12.34
CA ARG A 142 -10.17 -4.67 11.72
C ARG A 142 -9.44 -4.69 10.40
N LEU A 143 -9.88 -3.83 9.50
CA LEU A 143 -9.16 -3.44 8.29
C LEU A 143 -8.58 -2.04 8.52
N VAL A 144 -7.27 -1.90 8.28
CA VAL A 144 -6.58 -0.60 8.33
C VAL A 144 -5.84 -0.37 7.03
N PHE A 145 -6.11 0.73 6.36
CA PHE A 145 -5.44 1.07 5.11
C PHE A 145 -5.32 2.58 4.91
N ASP A 146 -4.36 3.00 4.11
CA ASP A 146 -4.20 4.40 3.72
C ASP A 146 -4.34 4.57 2.20
N ILE A 147 -4.89 5.72 1.83
CA ILE A 147 -4.97 6.21 0.45
C ILE A 147 -4.57 7.68 0.41
N PHE A 148 -4.18 8.17 -0.77
CA PHE A 148 -4.02 9.61 -0.96
C PHE A 148 -5.35 10.32 -0.74
N ASN A 149 -5.35 11.39 0.05
CA ASN A 149 -6.44 12.34 0.04
C ASN A 149 -6.34 13.18 -1.24
N PRO A 150 -7.33 13.12 -2.16
CA PRO A 150 -7.23 13.82 -3.43
C PRO A 150 -7.10 15.33 -3.23
N SER A 151 -6.02 15.93 -3.74
CA SER A 151 -5.86 17.38 -3.76
C SER A 151 -6.57 17.95 -4.97
N ILE A 152 -7.65 18.70 -4.77
CA ILE A 152 -8.40 19.34 -5.85
C ILE A 152 -7.48 20.29 -6.65
N HIS A 153 -6.58 20.98 -5.94
CA HIS A 153 -5.60 21.86 -6.60
C HIS A 153 -4.68 21.10 -7.58
N ARG A 154 -4.23 19.90 -7.17
CA ARG A 154 -3.41 19.02 -8.05
C ARG A 154 -4.25 18.42 -9.18
N LEU A 155 -5.49 18.01 -8.89
CA LEU A 155 -6.38 17.43 -9.91
C LEU A 155 -6.80 18.43 -10.98
N ALA A 156 -6.89 19.73 -10.65
CA ALA A 156 -7.22 20.78 -11.60
C ALA A 156 -6.06 21.13 -12.57
N LYS A 157 -4.83 20.70 -12.29
CA LYS A 157 -3.70 20.89 -13.21
C LYS A 157 -3.80 19.88 -14.36
N PRO A 158 -3.51 20.31 -15.61
CA PRO A 158 -3.46 19.37 -16.73
C PRO A 158 -2.38 18.31 -16.51
N ALA A 159 -2.52 17.16 -17.15
CA ALA A 159 -1.46 16.18 -17.31
C ALA A 159 -0.65 16.59 -18.55
N ASP A 160 0.37 17.41 -18.35
CA ASP A 160 1.21 17.96 -19.41
C ASP A 160 2.37 17.04 -19.81
N GLY A 161 2.60 16.00 -19.01
CA GLY A 161 3.70 15.07 -19.23
C GLY A 161 5.04 15.59 -18.73
N ASP A 162 5.08 16.78 -18.13
CA ASP A 162 6.29 17.37 -17.59
C ASP A 162 6.77 16.59 -16.35
N GLU A 163 8.08 16.37 -16.29
CA GLU A 163 8.73 15.72 -15.17
C GLU A 163 8.96 16.72 -14.03
N THR A 164 8.71 16.28 -12.79
CA THR A 164 8.94 17.08 -11.59
C THR A 164 10.08 16.48 -10.78
N ASP A 165 10.92 17.31 -10.17
CA ASP A 165 11.99 16.92 -9.23
C ASP A 165 11.42 16.95 -7.80
N GLU A 166 10.47 16.05 -7.51
CA GLU A 166 9.80 16.06 -6.20
C GLU A 166 10.58 15.32 -5.12
N GLU A 167 11.65 14.60 -5.48
CA GLU A 167 12.33 13.70 -4.54
C GLU A 167 13.86 13.86 -4.53
N PRO A 168 14.46 13.75 -3.33
CA PRO A 168 15.91 13.79 -3.21
C PRO A 168 16.57 12.62 -3.96
N PRO A 169 17.70 12.82 -4.63
CA PRO A 169 18.48 11.76 -5.23
C PRO A 169 19.01 10.78 -4.16
N PHE A 170 19.24 9.54 -4.56
CA PHE A 170 19.82 8.51 -3.69
C PHE A 170 20.93 7.73 -4.41
N THR A 171 21.75 7.04 -3.64
CA THR A 171 22.83 6.18 -4.16
C THR A 171 22.60 4.75 -3.72
N LEU A 172 22.72 3.82 -4.67
CA LEU A 172 22.64 2.38 -4.41
C LEU A 172 23.96 1.87 -3.79
N PRO A 173 23.95 0.71 -3.11
CA PRO A 173 25.14 0.13 -2.50
C PRO A 173 26.30 -0.15 -3.48
N ASP A 174 26.00 -0.34 -4.76
CA ASP A 174 26.98 -0.56 -5.83
C ASP A 174 27.56 0.74 -6.44
N GLY A 175 27.17 1.90 -5.89
CA GLY A 175 27.67 3.22 -6.31
C GLY A 175 26.88 3.87 -7.44
N ARG A 176 25.81 3.25 -7.95
CA ARG A 176 24.91 3.92 -8.90
C ARG A 176 24.17 5.07 -8.22
N ALA A 177 24.26 6.27 -8.81
CA ALA A 177 23.48 7.42 -8.39
C ALA A 177 22.15 7.47 -9.15
N VAL A 178 21.05 7.71 -8.44
CA VAL A 178 19.71 7.67 -9.00
C VAL A 178 18.96 8.97 -8.69
N ILE A 179 18.38 9.56 -9.73
CA ILE A 179 17.41 10.67 -9.63
C ILE A 179 16.06 10.12 -10.07
N ARG A 180 15.06 10.24 -9.20
CA ARG A 180 13.69 9.85 -9.52
C ARG A 180 12.84 11.07 -9.76
N ARG A 181 12.11 11.07 -10.88
CA ARG A 181 11.13 12.08 -11.26
C ARG A 181 9.76 11.45 -11.44
N HIS A 182 8.75 12.26 -11.33
CA HIS A 182 7.37 11.86 -11.54
C HIS A 182 6.74 12.72 -12.65
N ARG A 183 5.90 12.08 -13.49
CA ARG A 183 5.05 12.81 -14.44
C ARG A 183 3.68 12.18 -14.57
N PHE A 184 2.68 13.01 -14.80
CA PHE A 184 1.35 12.55 -15.16
C PHE A 184 1.23 12.47 -16.69
N LEU A 185 0.87 11.29 -17.20
CA LEU A 185 0.60 11.10 -18.63
C LEU A 185 -0.86 11.40 -18.95
N GLU A 186 -1.78 11.06 -18.02
CA GLU A 186 -3.20 11.19 -18.22
C GLU A 186 -3.91 11.37 -16.87
N ARG A 187 -4.94 12.21 -16.87
CA ARG A 187 -5.92 12.34 -15.78
C ARG A 187 -7.30 12.09 -16.36
N ASP A 188 -7.76 10.85 -16.33
CA ASP A 188 -9.12 10.52 -16.72
C ASP A 188 -10.07 10.89 -15.57
N LEU A 189 -10.61 12.10 -15.63
CA LEU A 189 -11.52 12.62 -14.58
C LEU A 189 -12.87 11.89 -14.59
N ILE A 190 -13.26 11.28 -15.72
CA ILE A 190 -14.52 10.52 -15.82
C ILE A 190 -14.39 9.22 -15.05
N LYS A 191 -13.29 8.51 -15.25
CA LYS A 191 -12.96 7.27 -14.51
C LYS A 191 -12.28 7.53 -13.17
N GLN A 192 -11.90 8.78 -12.86
CA GLN A 192 -11.13 9.15 -11.67
C GLN A 192 -9.78 8.40 -11.58
N VAL A 193 -9.12 8.16 -12.70
CA VAL A 193 -7.86 7.42 -12.78
C VAL A 193 -6.74 8.32 -13.31
N ASN A 194 -5.64 8.38 -12.57
CA ASN A 194 -4.40 8.98 -13.02
C ASN A 194 -3.47 7.90 -13.56
N THR A 195 -2.93 8.12 -14.77
CA THR A 195 -1.81 7.35 -15.32
C THR A 195 -0.54 8.16 -15.13
N SER A 196 0.44 7.59 -14.44
CA SER A 196 1.70 8.24 -14.08
C SER A 196 2.89 7.42 -14.51
N GLU A 197 4.02 8.08 -14.65
CA GLU A 197 5.33 7.45 -14.75
C GLU A 197 6.26 7.97 -13.66
N LEU A 198 6.95 7.03 -13.01
CA LEU A 198 8.13 7.27 -12.21
C LEU A 198 9.34 7.02 -13.11
N VAL A 199 10.10 8.07 -13.39
CA VAL A 199 11.26 8.04 -14.29
C VAL A 199 12.53 8.06 -13.46
N TYR A 200 13.38 7.08 -13.65
CA TYR A 200 14.63 6.92 -12.92
C TYR A 200 15.79 7.17 -13.87
N TYR A 201 16.60 8.15 -13.57
CA TYR A 201 17.86 8.44 -14.23
C TYR A 201 18.99 7.85 -13.40
N VAL A 202 19.61 6.81 -13.91
CA VAL A 202 20.65 6.06 -13.23
C VAL A 202 22.00 6.41 -13.84
N THR A 203 22.92 6.91 -13.02
CA THR A 203 24.32 7.16 -13.41
C THR A 203 25.19 6.11 -12.76
N HIS A 204 25.84 5.30 -13.58
CA HIS A 204 26.78 4.26 -13.15
C HIS A 204 28.13 4.86 -12.76
N PRO A 205 28.95 4.17 -11.92
CA PRO A 205 30.28 4.63 -11.55
C PRO A 205 31.24 4.88 -12.73
N ASP A 206 31.01 4.20 -13.84
CA ASP A 206 31.78 4.37 -15.09
C ASP A 206 31.29 5.57 -15.95
N GLY A 207 30.29 6.31 -15.49
CA GLY A 207 29.70 7.45 -16.18
C GLY A 207 28.58 7.09 -17.16
N ARG A 208 28.30 5.82 -17.40
CA ARG A 208 27.17 5.38 -18.25
C ARG A 208 25.86 5.84 -17.61
N GLN A 209 24.95 6.33 -18.44
CA GLN A 209 23.62 6.74 -18.03
C GLN A 209 22.53 5.79 -18.56
N GLU A 210 21.52 5.56 -17.75
CA GLU A 210 20.39 4.71 -18.09
C GLU A 210 19.10 5.40 -17.65
N ARG A 211 18.04 5.28 -18.44
CA ARG A 211 16.71 5.79 -18.11
C ARG A 211 15.74 4.62 -17.99
N LEU A 212 15.20 4.43 -16.80
CA LEU A 212 14.23 3.39 -16.50
C LEU A 212 12.87 4.02 -16.19
N VAL A 213 11.79 3.34 -16.51
CA VAL A 213 10.43 3.88 -16.36
C VAL A 213 9.55 2.85 -15.70
N HIS A 214 8.85 3.28 -14.66
CA HIS A 214 7.78 2.54 -14.01
C HIS A 214 6.46 3.27 -14.25
N ARG A 215 5.60 2.68 -15.07
CA ARG A 215 4.27 3.20 -15.38
C ARG A 215 3.23 2.55 -14.48
N LEU A 216 2.39 3.36 -13.88
CA LEU A 216 1.35 2.91 -12.95
C LEU A 216 0.06 3.70 -13.12
N GLN A 217 -1.04 3.09 -12.69
CA GLN A 217 -2.34 3.74 -12.60
C GLN A 217 -2.83 3.74 -11.15
N MET A 218 -3.42 4.86 -10.75
CA MET A 218 -4.02 4.99 -9.42
C MET A 218 -5.37 5.68 -9.53
N ARG A 219 -6.36 5.10 -8.85
CA ARG A 219 -7.67 5.72 -8.72
C ARG A 219 -7.65 6.82 -7.66
N CYS A 220 -8.22 7.97 -7.98
CA CYS A 220 -8.56 9.00 -7.01
C CYS A 220 -9.84 8.60 -6.28
N ILE A 221 -9.74 8.37 -4.97
CA ILE A 221 -10.87 7.97 -4.13
C ILE A 221 -11.04 9.04 -3.05
N PHE A 222 -12.20 9.70 -3.02
CA PHE A 222 -12.51 10.68 -1.98
C PHE A 222 -13.03 10.00 -0.71
N ARG A 223 -12.94 10.69 0.41
CA ARG A 223 -13.32 10.16 1.73
C ARG A 223 -14.68 9.47 1.72
N PHE A 224 -15.73 10.19 1.31
CA PHE A 224 -17.09 9.66 1.39
C PHE A 224 -17.34 8.54 0.38
N GLU A 225 -16.64 8.55 -0.79
CA GLU A 225 -16.63 7.42 -1.73
C GLU A 225 -16.07 6.16 -1.05
N ALA A 226 -14.93 6.28 -0.34
CA ALA A 226 -14.34 5.18 0.41
C ALA A 226 -15.25 4.68 1.53
N GLU A 227 -15.90 5.57 2.29
CA GLU A 227 -16.86 5.20 3.35
C GLU A 227 -18.06 4.44 2.78
N HIS A 228 -18.64 4.89 1.66
CA HIS A 228 -19.73 4.18 1.00
C HIS A 228 -19.30 2.82 0.42
N LEU A 229 -18.08 2.75 -0.12
CA LEU A 229 -17.50 1.50 -0.62
C LEU A 229 -17.33 0.48 0.50
N LEU A 230 -16.78 0.92 1.64
CA LEU A 230 -16.62 0.10 2.85
C LEU A 230 -17.99 -0.38 3.38
N ALA A 231 -18.96 0.53 3.50
CA ALA A 231 -20.31 0.18 3.96
C ALA A 231 -20.97 -0.86 3.03
N ARG A 232 -20.84 -0.69 1.72
CA ARG A 232 -21.32 -1.67 0.72
C ARG A 232 -20.65 -3.03 0.86
N ALA A 233 -19.39 -3.08 1.26
CA ALA A 233 -18.65 -4.30 1.50
C ALA A 233 -18.90 -4.93 2.89
N GLY A 234 -19.76 -4.31 3.72
CA GLY A 234 -20.11 -4.80 5.06
C GLY A 234 -19.13 -4.35 6.16
N PHE A 235 -18.50 -3.20 6.00
CA PHE A 235 -17.65 -2.59 7.00
C PHE A 235 -18.28 -1.31 7.57
N THR A 236 -17.97 -1.01 8.82
CA THR A 236 -18.22 0.29 9.46
C THR A 236 -16.89 0.97 9.72
N VAL A 237 -16.76 2.22 9.31
CA VAL A 237 -15.58 3.05 9.61
C VAL A 237 -15.63 3.49 11.08
N GLU A 238 -14.59 3.15 11.84
CA GLU A 238 -14.42 3.58 13.23
C GLU A 238 -13.66 4.92 13.29
N HIS A 239 -12.60 5.07 12.49
CA HIS A 239 -11.78 6.28 12.45
C HIS A 239 -11.33 6.60 11.03
N VAL A 240 -11.15 7.90 10.77
CA VAL A 240 -10.43 8.43 9.61
C VAL A 240 -9.42 9.44 10.12
N TYR A 241 -8.13 9.17 9.89
CA TYR A 241 -7.05 10.06 10.33
C TYR A 241 -6.46 10.82 9.14
N ALA A 242 -6.00 12.05 9.43
CA ALA A 242 -5.34 12.92 8.45
C ALA A 242 -3.82 12.67 8.33
N ASP A 243 -3.24 11.95 9.30
CA ASP A 243 -1.83 11.57 9.33
C ASP A 243 -1.59 10.34 10.21
N PHE A 244 -0.34 9.85 10.22
CA PHE A 244 0.07 8.67 10.99
C PHE A 244 0.28 8.94 12.49
N SER A 245 0.14 10.20 12.94
CA SER A 245 0.05 10.56 14.37
C SER A 245 -1.40 10.55 14.90
N ARG A 246 -2.34 10.09 14.08
CA ARG A 246 -3.78 10.03 14.37
C ARG A 246 -4.46 11.38 14.50
N ALA A 247 -3.93 12.42 13.84
CA ALA A 247 -4.66 13.68 13.76
C ALA A 247 -6.05 13.45 13.11
N PRO A 248 -7.12 14.05 13.62
CA PRO A 248 -8.45 13.85 13.07
C PRO A 248 -8.54 14.36 11.64
N TYR A 249 -9.34 13.66 10.80
CA TYR A 249 -9.60 14.13 9.45
C TYR A 249 -10.11 15.58 9.43
N GLY A 250 -9.55 16.37 8.52
CA GLY A 250 -9.87 17.80 8.38
C GLY A 250 -8.94 18.72 9.15
N SER A 251 -8.00 18.20 9.96
CA SER A 251 -6.98 19.01 10.64
C SER A 251 -5.96 19.61 9.68
N GLN A 252 -5.78 19.00 8.51
CA GLN A 252 -4.92 19.48 7.42
C GLN A 252 -5.46 19.06 6.06
N TYR A 253 -5.08 19.78 4.99
CA TYR A 253 -5.47 19.45 3.62
C TYR A 253 -4.26 19.55 2.66
N PRO A 254 -4.03 18.57 1.79
CA PRO A 254 -4.80 17.33 1.64
C PRO A 254 -4.61 16.35 2.79
N GLY A 255 -3.46 16.26 3.44
CA GLY A 255 -3.15 15.24 4.42
C GLY A 255 -3.24 13.82 3.84
N GLU A 256 -3.36 12.83 4.71
CA GLU A 256 -3.61 11.44 4.35
C GLU A 256 -5.11 11.10 4.53
N LEU A 257 -5.53 9.96 3.97
CA LEU A 257 -6.77 9.29 4.35
C LEU A 257 -6.41 7.91 4.89
N ILE A 258 -6.42 7.76 6.21
CA ILE A 258 -6.13 6.51 6.88
C ILE A 258 -7.43 6.02 7.52
N PHE A 259 -7.94 4.90 7.02
CA PHE A 259 -9.18 4.29 7.48
C PHE A 259 -8.92 3.17 8.47
N VAL A 260 -9.65 3.20 9.58
CA VAL A 260 -9.80 2.07 10.50
C VAL A 260 -11.25 1.63 10.41
N ALA A 261 -11.50 0.41 9.95
CA ALA A 261 -12.83 -0.13 9.76
C ALA A 261 -12.96 -1.53 10.38
N ARG A 262 -14.15 -1.88 10.83
CA ARG A 262 -14.48 -3.21 11.34
C ARG A 262 -15.64 -3.82 10.57
N LEU A 263 -15.79 -5.13 10.66
CA LEU A 263 -16.95 -5.82 10.12
C LEU A 263 -18.24 -5.37 10.82
N VAL A 264 -19.30 -5.17 10.03
CA VAL A 264 -20.64 -5.05 10.58
C VAL A 264 -21.06 -6.44 11.04
N ALA A 265 -21.42 -6.60 12.30
CA ALA A 265 -22.04 -7.84 12.76
C ALA A 265 -23.29 -8.14 11.89
N PRO A 266 -23.51 -9.39 11.45
CA PRO A 266 -24.75 -9.71 10.75
C PRO A 266 -25.91 -9.27 11.64
N VAL A 267 -26.82 -8.48 11.08
CA VAL A 267 -28.09 -8.13 11.74
C VAL A 267 -28.72 -9.47 12.10
N GLN A 268 -28.88 -9.76 13.40
CA GLN A 268 -29.75 -10.87 13.79
C GLN A 268 -31.14 -10.51 13.26
N GLU A 269 -31.60 -11.19 12.22
CA GLU A 269 -33.00 -11.17 11.86
C GLU A 269 -33.76 -11.67 13.10
N PHE A 270 -34.39 -10.75 13.80
CA PHE A 270 -35.38 -11.14 14.81
C PHE A 270 -36.46 -11.90 14.06
N GLY A 271 -36.38 -13.23 14.18
CA GLY A 271 -37.42 -14.10 13.66
C GLY A 271 -38.77 -13.67 14.24
N GLY A 272 -39.65 -13.20 13.35
CA GLY A 272 -41.02 -12.94 13.65
C GLY A 272 -41.82 -14.26 13.80
#